data_01e43e8aeaba745b4b20985677fd05f8
#
_entry.id   01e43e8aeaba745b4b20985677fd05f8
#
_cell.length_a   1.000
_cell.length_b   1.000
_cell.length_c   1.000
_cell.angle_alpha   90.00
_cell.angle_beta   90.00
_cell.angle_gamma   90.00
#
_symmetry.space_group_name_H-M   'P 1'
#
loop_
_entity.id
_entity.type
_entity.pdbx_description
1 polymer ?
#
loop_
_entity_poly.entity_id
_entity_poly.type
_entity_poly.pdbx_seq_one_letter_code
_entity_poly.pdbx_strand_id
1 'polypeptide(L)'
;ATIDLGAMDRAEALHLAREFPGIEPDLVTTCIERAGGNPLYLEQLLRNADELQSGEIPGTLQGIIQARLDALPALDRKALQVASILGQRFSSAALAALLGRYDYRADVLLSQALIRPAGEDYHFSHALIRDGVYSSLLSSQRSALHKRAAGHFMDLDPILRAEHLDAAKDSGAAAAYL
;
A
#
# COMPACT_ATOMS: atom_id res chain seq x y z
N ALA A 1 -20.14 20.34 -1.20
CA ALA A 1 -20.73 19.55 -2.30
C ALA A 1 -20.14 18.15 -2.26
N THR A 2 -20.99 17.15 -2.16
CA THR A 2 -20.56 15.73 -2.27
C THR A 2 -20.72 15.33 -3.73
N ILE A 3 -19.64 14.82 -4.34
CA ILE A 3 -19.69 14.25 -5.69
C ILE A 3 -19.76 12.73 -5.50
N ASP A 4 -20.86 12.12 -5.91
CA ASP A 4 -21.00 10.68 -5.92
C ASP A 4 -20.45 10.15 -7.25
N LEU A 5 -19.35 9.41 -7.19
CA LEU A 5 -18.73 8.78 -8.35
C LEU A 5 -19.30 7.39 -8.51
N GLY A 6 -20.07 7.18 -9.58
CA GLY A 6 -20.55 5.87 -9.99
C GLY A 6 -19.42 4.92 -10.42
N ALA A 7 -19.79 3.67 -10.72
CA ALA A 7 -18.86 2.74 -11.33
C ALA A 7 -18.42 3.23 -12.71
N MET A 8 -17.14 3.07 -13.03
CA MET A 8 -16.56 3.42 -14.33
C MET A 8 -17.20 2.60 -15.44
N ASP A 9 -17.60 3.26 -16.51
CA ASP A 9 -18.18 2.58 -17.68
C ASP A 9 -17.11 1.92 -18.56
N ARG A 10 -17.56 1.16 -19.59
CA ARG A 10 -16.63 0.43 -20.47
C ARG A 10 -15.76 1.38 -21.32
N ALA A 11 -16.25 2.55 -21.70
CA ALA A 11 -15.49 3.50 -22.51
C ALA A 11 -14.39 4.16 -21.67
N GLU A 12 -14.71 4.53 -20.45
CA GLU A 12 -13.75 5.04 -19.45
C GLU A 12 -12.70 3.99 -19.10
N ALA A 13 -13.12 2.72 -18.93
CA ALA A 13 -12.22 1.60 -18.68
C ALA A 13 -11.24 1.36 -19.83
N LEU A 14 -11.70 1.43 -21.08
CA LEU A 14 -10.84 1.35 -22.24
C LEU A 14 -9.91 2.56 -22.37
N HIS A 15 -10.37 3.75 -21.95
CA HIS A 15 -9.51 4.92 -21.90
C HIS A 15 -8.36 4.74 -20.91
N LEU A 16 -8.66 4.29 -19.70
CA LEU A 16 -7.65 3.98 -18.68
C LEU A 16 -6.67 2.90 -19.18
N ALA A 17 -7.16 1.88 -19.86
CA ALA A 17 -6.31 0.80 -20.38
C ALA A 17 -5.27 1.27 -21.39
N ARG A 18 -5.49 2.38 -22.11
CA ARG A 18 -4.53 2.96 -23.07
C ARG A 18 -3.28 3.52 -22.40
N GLU A 19 -3.33 3.81 -21.10
CA GLU A 19 -2.16 4.23 -20.33
C GLU A 19 -1.18 3.08 -20.08
N PHE A 20 -1.57 1.83 -20.40
CA PHE A 20 -0.80 0.60 -20.23
C PHE A 20 -0.55 -0.08 -21.59
N PRO A 21 0.38 0.45 -22.40
CA PRO A 21 0.65 -0.12 -23.72
C PRO A 21 1.32 -1.49 -23.63
N GLY A 22 1.10 -2.32 -24.64
CA GLY A 22 1.74 -3.64 -24.77
C GLY A 22 0.95 -4.81 -24.17
N ILE A 23 -0.22 -4.56 -23.60
CA ILE A 23 -1.09 -5.63 -23.08
C ILE A 23 -1.97 -6.16 -24.22
N GLU A 24 -2.08 -7.47 -24.33
CA GLU A 24 -2.93 -8.14 -25.32
C GLU A 24 -4.41 -7.72 -25.18
N PRO A 25 -5.14 -7.43 -26.28
CA PRO A 25 -6.51 -6.93 -26.24
C PRO A 25 -7.50 -7.85 -25.49
N ASP A 26 -7.33 -9.15 -25.60
CA ASP A 26 -8.18 -10.13 -24.91
C ASP A 26 -7.95 -10.08 -23.38
N LEU A 27 -6.71 -9.87 -22.98
CA LEU A 27 -6.38 -9.70 -21.55
C LEU A 27 -6.92 -8.38 -21.02
N VAL A 28 -6.84 -7.28 -21.79
CA VAL A 28 -7.46 -5.99 -21.44
C VAL A 28 -8.95 -6.17 -21.20
N THR A 29 -9.64 -6.87 -22.11
CA THR A 29 -11.07 -7.14 -21.98
C THR A 29 -11.38 -7.93 -20.71
N THR A 30 -10.62 -8.95 -20.44
CA THR A 30 -10.75 -9.75 -19.21
C THR A 30 -10.52 -8.92 -17.94
N CYS A 31 -9.52 -8.03 -17.94
CA CYS A 31 -9.26 -7.12 -16.83
C CYS A 31 -10.44 -6.15 -16.59
N ILE A 32 -11.00 -5.59 -17.64
CA ILE A 32 -12.17 -4.67 -17.58
C ILE A 32 -13.38 -5.40 -16.97
N GLU A 33 -13.68 -6.59 -17.46
CA GLU A 33 -14.81 -7.38 -16.94
C GLU A 33 -14.64 -7.73 -15.45
N ARG A 34 -13.42 -8.14 -15.06
CA ARG A 34 -13.13 -8.47 -13.67
C ARG A 34 -13.11 -7.25 -12.75
N ALA A 35 -12.67 -6.10 -13.25
CA ALA A 35 -12.66 -4.85 -12.48
C ALA A 35 -14.05 -4.39 -12.06
N GLY A 36 -15.11 -4.79 -12.81
CA GLY A 36 -16.50 -4.48 -12.46
C GLY A 36 -16.76 -2.99 -12.28
N GLY A 37 -16.10 -2.13 -13.07
CA GLY A 37 -16.21 -0.68 -12.97
C GLY A 37 -15.38 -0.04 -11.83
N ASN A 38 -14.50 -0.78 -11.16
CA ASN A 38 -13.58 -0.24 -10.16
C ASN A 38 -12.26 0.20 -10.82
N PRO A 39 -11.98 1.53 -10.91
CA PRO A 39 -10.79 2.05 -11.59
C PRO A 39 -9.48 1.54 -10.98
N LEU A 40 -9.39 1.52 -9.65
CA LEU A 40 -8.19 1.05 -8.97
C LEU A 40 -7.94 -0.44 -9.24
N TYR A 41 -9.01 -1.24 -9.21
CA TYR A 41 -8.87 -2.68 -9.46
C TYR A 41 -8.41 -2.92 -10.90
N LEU A 42 -8.96 -2.18 -11.87
CA LEU A 42 -8.52 -2.22 -13.26
C LEU A 42 -7.04 -1.82 -13.40
N GLU A 43 -6.63 -0.70 -12.79
CA GLU A 43 -5.24 -0.27 -12.82
C GLU A 43 -4.30 -1.34 -12.25
N GLN A 44 -4.67 -1.98 -11.14
CA GLN A 44 -3.85 -3.03 -10.55
C GLN A 44 -3.79 -4.29 -11.41
N LEU A 45 -4.88 -4.68 -12.07
CA LEU A 45 -4.88 -5.78 -13.03
C LEU A 45 -3.97 -5.47 -14.23
N LEU A 46 -4.09 -4.29 -14.83
CA LEU A 46 -3.30 -3.89 -16.00
C LEU A 46 -1.80 -3.77 -15.67
N ARG A 47 -1.42 -3.27 -14.48
CA ARG A 47 -0.02 -3.20 -14.04
C ARG A 47 0.64 -4.57 -13.86
N ASN A 48 -0.15 -5.59 -13.60
CA ASN A 48 0.36 -6.95 -13.41
C ASN A 48 0.00 -7.88 -14.58
N ALA A 49 -0.34 -7.31 -15.75
CA ALA A 49 -0.80 -8.07 -16.90
C ALA A 49 0.21 -9.13 -17.35
N ASP A 50 1.51 -8.83 -17.28
CA ASP A 50 2.57 -9.76 -17.66
C ASP A 50 2.63 -11.01 -16.75
N GLU A 51 2.41 -10.83 -15.45
CA GLU A 51 2.34 -11.94 -14.49
C GLU A 51 1.03 -12.74 -14.63
N LEU A 52 -0.05 -12.05 -15.04
CA LEU A 52 -1.37 -12.65 -15.23
C LEU A 52 -1.48 -13.51 -16.48
N GLN A 53 -0.58 -13.36 -17.45
CA GLN A 53 -0.51 -14.22 -18.65
C GLN A 53 -0.06 -15.66 -18.31
N SER A 54 0.66 -15.83 -17.20
CA SER A 54 1.24 -17.11 -16.80
C SER A 54 0.50 -17.83 -15.66
N GLY A 55 -0.56 -17.23 -15.09
CA GLY A 55 -1.26 -17.77 -13.92
C GLY A 55 -2.74 -17.41 -13.82
N GLU A 56 -3.40 -17.89 -12.77
CA GLU A 56 -4.78 -17.49 -12.46
C GLU A 56 -4.83 -16.01 -12.03
N ILE A 57 -5.69 -15.24 -12.68
CA ILE A 57 -5.94 -13.83 -12.29
C ILE A 57 -6.61 -13.83 -10.91
N PRO A 58 -6.01 -13.20 -9.88
CA PRO A 58 -6.61 -13.11 -8.56
C PRO A 58 -8.02 -12.51 -8.63
N GLY A 59 -8.99 -13.16 -8.01
CA GLY A 59 -10.39 -12.74 -8.08
C GLY A 59 -10.71 -11.49 -7.26
N THR A 60 -9.75 -10.98 -6.48
CA THR A 60 -9.95 -9.84 -5.60
C THR A 60 -8.74 -8.90 -5.61
N LEU A 61 -8.98 -7.61 -5.35
CA LEU A 61 -7.92 -6.61 -5.16
C LEU A 61 -6.92 -7.03 -4.07
N GLN A 62 -7.41 -7.66 -3.00
CA GLN A 62 -6.56 -8.18 -1.92
C GLN A 62 -5.58 -9.25 -2.43
N GLY A 63 -6.04 -10.14 -3.29
CA GLY A 63 -5.19 -11.17 -3.89
C GLY A 63 -4.08 -10.57 -4.76
N ILE A 64 -4.39 -9.52 -5.52
CA ILE A 64 -3.39 -8.80 -6.32
C ILE A 64 -2.35 -8.13 -5.42
N ILE A 65 -2.81 -7.43 -4.37
CA ILE A 65 -1.89 -6.77 -3.43
C ILE A 65 -0.97 -7.81 -2.78
N GLN A 66 -1.52 -8.98 -2.40
CA GLN A 66 -0.72 -10.06 -1.83
C GLN A 66 0.30 -10.61 -2.82
N ALA A 67 -0.09 -10.89 -4.06
CA ALA A 67 0.83 -11.37 -5.10
C ALA A 67 1.97 -10.36 -5.34
N ARG A 68 1.64 -9.06 -5.43
CA ARG A 68 2.64 -8.01 -5.56
C ARG A 68 3.59 -7.92 -4.36
N LEU A 69 3.08 -8.11 -3.15
CA LEU A 69 3.92 -8.17 -1.94
C LEU A 69 4.89 -9.35 -2.02
N ASP A 70 4.41 -10.50 -2.48
CA ASP A 70 5.21 -11.72 -2.55
C ASP A 70 6.30 -11.64 -3.63
N ALA A 71 6.06 -10.90 -4.69
CA ALA A 71 7.04 -10.63 -5.74
C ALA A 71 8.14 -9.63 -5.34
N LEU A 72 7.92 -8.81 -4.29
CA LEU A 72 8.91 -7.83 -3.84
C LEU A 72 10.16 -8.51 -3.25
N PRO A 73 11.36 -7.92 -3.47
CA PRO A 73 12.54 -8.23 -2.67
C PRO A 73 12.25 -8.12 -1.18
N ALA A 74 12.87 -8.97 -0.37
CA ALA A 74 12.55 -9.10 1.07
C ALA A 74 12.65 -7.76 1.84
N LEU A 75 13.62 -6.92 1.49
CA LEU A 75 13.79 -5.61 2.13
C LEU A 75 12.68 -4.64 1.75
N ASP A 76 12.29 -4.60 0.47
CA ASP A 76 11.23 -3.71 -0.04
C ASP A 76 9.86 -4.15 0.50
N ARG A 77 9.60 -5.46 0.57
CA ARG A 77 8.41 -6.00 1.23
C ARG A 77 8.33 -5.55 2.69
N LYS A 78 9.42 -5.68 3.43
CA LYS A 78 9.50 -5.22 4.82
C LYS A 78 9.31 -3.70 4.94
N ALA A 79 9.88 -2.93 4.02
CA ALA A 79 9.73 -1.48 3.99
C ALA A 79 8.26 -1.08 3.77
N LEU A 80 7.57 -1.72 2.83
CA LEU A 80 6.17 -1.45 2.56
C LEU A 80 5.26 -1.84 3.74
N GLN A 81 5.58 -2.95 4.42
CA GLN A 81 4.91 -3.37 5.65
C GLN A 81 5.09 -2.35 6.79
N VAL A 82 6.31 -1.86 7.00
CA VAL A 82 6.59 -0.78 7.98
C VAL A 82 5.86 0.50 7.59
N ALA A 83 5.91 0.89 6.32
CA ALA A 83 5.20 2.07 5.82
C ALA A 83 3.69 2.00 6.10
N SER A 84 3.06 0.82 5.96
CA SER A 84 1.62 0.65 6.23
C SER A 84 1.23 0.93 7.69
N ILE A 85 2.16 0.74 8.63
CA ILE A 85 2.00 1.07 10.05
C ILE A 85 2.07 2.58 10.28
N LEU A 86 2.99 3.27 9.56
CA LEU A 86 3.18 4.72 9.69
C LEU A 86 2.00 5.53 9.12
N GLY A 87 1.19 4.94 8.25
CA GLY A 87 -0.02 5.60 7.72
C GLY A 87 -0.01 5.77 6.21
N GLN A 88 -0.99 6.52 5.69
CA GLN A 88 -1.13 6.79 4.26
C GLN A 88 0.03 7.66 3.74
N ARG A 89 0.44 8.64 4.50
CA ARG A 89 1.63 9.46 4.27
C ARG A 89 2.63 9.19 5.40
N PHE A 90 3.90 9.07 5.05
CA PHE A 90 4.95 8.75 6.02
C PHE A 90 6.28 9.37 5.61
N SER A 91 7.09 9.75 6.60
CA SER A 91 8.39 10.33 6.34
C SER A 91 9.42 9.26 5.95
N SER A 92 10.33 9.63 5.05
CA SER A 92 11.48 8.80 4.69
C SER A 92 12.36 8.49 5.90
N ALA A 93 12.51 9.46 6.80
CA ALA A 93 13.28 9.32 8.03
C ALA A 93 12.66 8.30 9.00
N ALA A 94 11.33 8.36 9.22
CA ALA A 94 10.63 7.40 10.07
C ALA A 94 10.71 5.97 9.48
N LEU A 95 10.54 5.84 8.17
CA LEU A 95 10.69 4.56 7.49
C LEU A 95 12.09 3.97 7.71
N ALA A 96 13.15 4.76 7.46
CA ALA A 96 14.54 4.35 7.64
C ALA A 96 14.85 3.95 9.09
N ALA A 97 14.38 4.73 10.06
CA ALA A 97 14.55 4.47 11.48
C ALA A 97 13.85 3.15 11.91
N LEU A 98 12.61 2.93 11.48
CA LEU A 98 11.90 1.70 11.79
C LEU A 98 12.43 0.48 11.03
N LEU A 99 13.04 0.65 9.87
CA LEU A 99 13.76 -0.42 9.19
C LEU A 99 15.11 -0.75 9.86
N GLY A 100 15.71 0.23 10.57
CA GLY A 100 17.09 0.18 11.02
C GLY A 100 18.09 0.26 9.85
N ARG A 101 17.70 0.90 8.74
CA ARG A 101 18.47 1.02 7.51
C ARG A 101 18.36 2.44 6.96
N TYR A 102 19.29 3.29 7.34
CA TYR A 102 19.34 4.70 6.91
C TYR A 102 19.80 4.87 5.46
N ASP A 103 20.37 3.81 4.88
CA ASP A 103 20.78 3.72 3.47
C ASP A 103 19.67 3.17 2.55
N TYR A 104 18.49 2.86 3.09
CA TYR A 104 17.39 2.31 2.30
C TYR A 104 16.86 3.32 1.28
N ARG A 105 16.69 2.86 0.05
CA ARG A 105 16.09 3.60 -1.06
C ARG A 105 14.84 2.88 -1.53
N ALA A 106 13.76 3.63 -1.70
CA ALA A 106 12.46 3.08 -2.07
C ALA A 106 12.27 2.96 -3.60
N ASP A 107 13.35 2.86 -4.38
CA ASP A 107 13.31 2.90 -5.85
C ASP A 107 12.41 1.81 -6.44
N VAL A 108 12.44 0.59 -5.88
CA VAL A 108 11.56 -0.52 -6.29
C VAL A 108 10.09 -0.20 -6.00
N LEU A 109 9.78 0.31 -4.83
CA LEU A 109 8.40 0.65 -4.45
C LEU A 109 7.83 1.79 -5.32
N LEU A 110 8.67 2.76 -5.68
CA LEU A 110 8.34 3.86 -6.59
C LEU A 110 8.12 3.37 -8.01
N SER A 111 9.03 2.56 -8.55
CA SER A 111 8.92 2.02 -9.92
C SER A 111 7.69 1.16 -10.11
N GLN A 112 7.30 0.40 -9.08
CA GLN A 112 6.08 -0.39 -9.08
C GLN A 112 4.82 0.41 -8.73
N ALA A 113 4.92 1.72 -8.55
CA ALA A 113 3.81 2.61 -8.19
C ALA A 113 3.02 2.14 -6.95
N LEU A 114 3.68 1.52 -5.98
CA LEU A 114 3.10 1.18 -4.69
C LEU A 114 3.05 2.39 -3.77
N ILE A 115 4.07 3.24 -3.89
CA ILE A 115 4.16 4.54 -3.24
C ILE A 115 4.51 5.62 -4.26
N ARG A 116 4.29 6.87 -3.89
CA ARG A 116 4.64 8.08 -4.67
C ARG A 116 5.40 9.07 -3.79
N PRO A 117 6.26 9.92 -4.37
CA PRO A 117 6.93 10.97 -3.62
C PRO A 117 5.94 12.06 -3.20
N ALA A 118 6.16 12.66 -2.03
CA ALA A 118 5.39 13.78 -1.50
C ALA A 118 6.35 14.79 -0.82
N GLY A 119 7.16 15.48 -1.63
CA GLY A 119 8.30 16.26 -1.16
C GLY A 119 9.45 15.33 -0.75
N GLU A 120 9.93 15.47 0.49
CA GLU A 120 10.94 14.58 1.07
C GLU A 120 10.34 13.28 1.66
N ASP A 121 9.01 13.21 1.69
CA ASP A 121 8.24 12.10 2.22
C ASP A 121 7.69 11.20 1.10
N TYR A 122 6.95 10.19 1.52
CA TYR A 122 6.21 9.30 0.64
C TYR A 122 4.75 9.22 1.05
N HIS A 123 3.90 8.84 0.08
CA HIS A 123 2.55 8.39 0.36
C HIS A 123 2.23 7.12 -0.43
N PHE A 124 1.36 6.30 0.09
CA PHE A 124 0.82 5.18 -0.69
C PHE A 124 0.08 5.70 -1.91
N SER A 125 0.28 5.08 -3.06
CA SER A 125 -0.40 5.49 -4.30
C SER A 125 -1.92 5.42 -4.16
N HIS A 126 -2.42 4.52 -3.30
CA HIS A 126 -3.83 4.43 -2.96
C HIS A 126 -4.04 3.88 -1.53
N ALA A 127 -5.08 4.35 -0.84
CA ALA A 127 -5.38 3.91 0.54
C ALA A 127 -5.61 2.39 0.62
N LEU A 128 -6.30 1.80 -0.37
CA LEU A 128 -6.54 0.36 -0.42
C LEU A 128 -5.26 -0.48 -0.55
N ILE A 129 -4.20 0.05 -1.15
CA ILE A 129 -2.89 -0.63 -1.16
C ILE A 129 -2.33 -0.67 0.26
N ARG A 130 -2.32 0.47 0.95
CA ARG A 130 -1.90 0.55 2.37
C ARG A 130 -2.70 -0.41 3.23
N ASP A 131 -4.03 -0.42 3.10
CA ASP A 131 -4.92 -1.24 3.91
C ASP A 131 -4.73 -2.74 3.62
N GLY A 132 -4.51 -3.11 2.35
CA GLY A 132 -4.19 -4.48 1.95
C GLY A 132 -2.86 -4.95 2.54
N VAL A 133 -1.81 -4.12 2.47
CA VAL A 133 -0.49 -4.41 3.09
C VAL A 133 -0.63 -4.54 4.61
N TYR A 134 -1.33 -3.61 5.26
CA TYR A 134 -1.57 -3.65 6.70
C TYR A 134 -2.33 -4.91 7.13
N SER A 135 -3.35 -5.29 6.37
CA SER A 135 -4.16 -6.49 6.64
C SER A 135 -3.39 -7.79 6.44
N SER A 136 -2.37 -7.81 5.58
CA SER A 136 -1.50 -8.97 5.34
C SER A 136 -0.60 -9.31 6.54
N LEU A 137 -0.36 -8.34 7.43
CA LEU A 137 0.43 -8.54 8.64
C LEU A 137 -0.34 -9.35 9.69
N LEU A 138 0.32 -10.29 10.32
CA LEU A 138 -0.22 -10.97 11.50
C LEU A 138 -0.44 -9.96 12.64
N SER A 139 -1.42 -10.21 13.49
CA SER A 139 -1.74 -9.34 14.64
C SER A 139 -0.53 -9.09 15.54
N SER A 140 0.28 -10.11 15.78
CA SER A 140 1.51 -10.00 16.58
C SER A 140 2.57 -9.12 15.91
N GLN A 141 2.69 -9.22 14.57
CA GLN A 141 3.61 -8.37 13.80
C GLN A 141 3.16 -6.91 13.80
N ARG A 142 1.85 -6.66 13.61
CA ARG A 142 1.28 -5.32 13.69
C ARG A 142 1.55 -4.68 15.05
N SER A 143 1.23 -5.40 16.13
CA SER A 143 1.49 -4.93 17.50
C SER A 143 2.98 -4.60 17.73
N ALA A 144 3.88 -5.48 17.31
CA ALA A 144 5.32 -5.25 17.44
C ALA A 144 5.81 -4.02 16.65
N LEU A 145 5.31 -3.84 15.42
CA LEU A 145 5.66 -2.69 14.59
C LEU A 145 5.08 -1.38 15.15
N HIS A 146 3.84 -1.38 15.64
CA HIS A 146 3.27 -0.22 16.32
C HIS A 146 4.04 0.16 17.58
N LYS A 147 4.47 -0.80 18.40
CA LYS A 147 5.34 -0.52 19.56
C LYS A 147 6.67 0.12 19.16
N ARG A 148 7.28 -0.34 18.07
CA ARG A 148 8.50 0.27 17.53
C ARG A 148 8.26 1.69 17.05
N ALA A 149 7.14 1.94 16.36
CA ALA A 149 6.75 3.27 15.92
C ALA A 149 6.50 4.20 17.12
N ALA A 150 5.80 3.74 18.15
CA ALA A 150 5.61 4.48 19.39
C ALA A 150 6.94 4.86 20.06
N GLY A 151 7.92 3.96 20.07
CA GLY A 151 9.27 4.25 20.55
C GLY A 151 9.99 5.32 19.71
N HIS A 152 9.81 5.29 18.39
CA HIS A 152 10.39 6.31 17.50
C HIS A 152 9.79 7.71 17.75
N PHE A 153 8.48 7.78 17.99
CA PHE A 153 7.78 9.05 18.22
C PHE A 153 7.80 9.52 19.69
N MET A 154 8.50 8.82 20.58
CA MET A 154 8.47 9.10 22.04
C MET A 154 8.78 10.56 22.37
N ASP A 155 9.79 11.14 21.73
CA ASP A 155 10.24 12.51 21.95
C ASP A 155 9.94 13.44 20.76
N LEU A 156 9.34 12.91 19.70
CA LEU A 156 9.08 13.65 18.47
C LEU A 156 7.62 14.13 18.36
N ASP A 157 6.68 13.23 18.68
CA ASP A 157 5.23 13.49 18.54
C ASP A 157 4.47 12.64 19.57
N PRO A 158 4.03 13.23 20.69
CA PRO A 158 3.29 12.50 21.73
C PRO A 158 1.95 11.93 21.23
N ILE A 159 1.29 12.61 20.28
CA ILE A 159 0.00 12.17 19.74
C ILE A 159 0.21 10.90 18.90
N LEU A 160 1.13 10.93 17.94
CA LEU A 160 1.46 9.76 17.13
C LEU A 160 1.95 8.59 18.00
N ARG A 161 2.72 8.89 19.07
CA ARG A 161 3.11 7.87 20.04
C ARG A 161 1.90 7.19 20.67
N ALA A 162 0.94 7.99 21.16
CA ALA A 162 -0.25 7.48 21.83
C ALA A 162 -1.12 6.66 20.87
N GLU A 163 -1.33 7.13 19.63
CA GLU A 163 -2.05 6.41 18.58
C GLU A 163 -1.40 5.05 18.27
N HIS A 164 -0.07 4.99 18.20
CA HIS A 164 0.63 3.75 17.95
C HIS A 164 0.56 2.79 19.15
N LEU A 165 0.60 3.27 20.38
CA LEU A 165 0.41 2.44 21.57
C LEU A 165 -1.01 1.86 21.62
N ASP A 166 -2.01 2.66 21.30
CA ASP A 166 -3.41 2.21 21.23
C ASP A 166 -3.58 1.13 20.14
N ALA A 167 -3.06 1.38 18.95
CA ALA A 167 -3.09 0.40 17.85
C ALA A 167 -2.31 -0.90 18.18
N ALA A 168 -1.28 -0.81 19.03
CA ALA A 168 -0.57 -1.97 19.57
C ALA A 168 -1.37 -2.71 20.66
N LYS A 169 -2.47 -2.15 21.14
CA LYS A 169 -3.21 -2.60 22.32
C LYS A 169 -2.32 -2.65 23.56
N ASP A 170 -1.47 -1.64 23.70
CA ASP A 170 -0.54 -1.52 24.83
C ASP A 170 -1.20 -0.75 25.99
N SER A 171 -1.05 -1.26 27.20
CA SER A 171 -1.63 -0.63 28.40
C SER A 171 -1.08 0.75 28.72
N GLY A 172 0.07 1.13 28.13
CA GLY A 172 0.66 2.46 28.24
C GLY A 172 0.02 3.52 27.36
N ALA A 173 -0.93 3.17 26.48
CA ALA A 173 -1.55 4.10 25.57
C ALA A 173 -2.22 5.29 26.28
N ALA A 174 -3.02 5.01 27.31
CA ALA A 174 -3.72 6.04 28.10
C ALA A 174 -2.77 7.07 28.74
N ALA A 175 -1.63 6.63 29.24
CA ALA A 175 -0.61 7.48 29.84
C ALA A 175 0.15 8.35 28.83
N ALA A 176 0.12 7.97 27.55
CA ALA A 176 0.80 8.72 26.51
C ALA A 176 -0.03 9.89 25.93
N TYR A 177 -1.34 9.93 26.23
CA TYR A 177 -2.23 11.05 25.87
C TYR A 177 -2.24 12.17 26.95
N LEU A 178 -1.64 11.96 28.11
CA LEU A 178 -1.55 12.93 29.21
C LEU A 178 -0.26 13.74 29.14
#